data_df8cab00215553fc94c4207a47d5d7a0
#
_entry.id   df8cab00215553fc94c4207a47d5d7a0
#
_cell.length_a   1.000
_cell.length_b   1.000
_cell.length_c   1.000
_cell.angle_alpha   90.00
_cell.angle_beta   90.00
_cell.angle_gamma   90.00
#
_symmetry.space_group_name_H-M   'P 1'
#
loop_
_entity.id
_entity.type
_entity.pdbx_description
1 polymer ?
#
loop_
_entity_poly.entity_id
_entity_poly.type
_entity_poly.pdbx_seq_one_letter_code
_entity_poly.pdbx_strand_id
1 'polypeptide(L)'
;MPATIPTKKTIPSPIRTSRKPKVERAKGATAVASKTPVKAASVKVPAKAAPAPERRPSASSGERHQNEGHGRRLTVAFEALEVFPALAESRDRLLQVVSKDHVATADIVTAVESDVALTIAVLRLANQVQGARGRVDTAARAVELLTAPAVQTLAGRLRTFDFFERASIWDAAPERFRLHALATQHAADRIASEVDGEHRDRLTVTSLLHDIGKLVLLHAYPGYPAQVHRGAKTPEDRIHQERRELGVDHALVGGVLARRWGLPAAVATAIERHHNEDVEGEAAIIRLADMLAHYEQGAPVSPSEMLQTARAVGLGPEELRRVMYELPSSISQRRRHVDPCPLSARELGVLQRLAEGKVYKQIAHELTLSTSTVRTHLHNIYGKLGAVDRAQAVLIATERGWL
;
A
#
# COMPACT_ATOMS: atom_id res chain seq x y z
N MET A 1 39.85 -1.22 53.97
CA MET A 1 40.97 -0.95 53.04
C MET A 1 40.37 -0.63 51.67
N PRO A 2 40.63 0.58 51.13
CA PRO A 2 39.95 1.11 49.98
C PRO A 2 40.69 0.73 48.68
N ALA A 3 39.92 0.40 47.62
CA ALA A 3 40.42 0.15 46.30
C ALA A 3 40.37 1.42 45.45
N THR A 4 41.47 1.64 44.79
CA THR A 4 41.92 2.78 44.02
C THR A 4 41.15 3.03 42.73
N ILE A 5 40.83 4.29 42.45
CA ILE A 5 40.25 4.83 41.21
C ILE A 5 41.38 5.08 40.21
N PRO A 6 41.29 4.70 38.95
CA PRO A 6 42.21 5.19 37.94
C PRO A 6 41.65 6.39 37.14
N THR A 7 42.56 7.30 36.91
CA THR A 7 42.53 8.63 36.35
C THR A 7 42.05 8.75 34.90
N LYS A 8 41.42 9.90 34.61
CA LYS A 8 41.05 10.45 33.32
C LYS A 8 42.21 10.49 32.30
N LYS A 9 41.96 10.00 31.08
CA LYS A 9 42.77 10.31 29.90
C LYS A 9 42.10 11.42 29.09
N THR A 10 42.86 12.48 28.90
CA THR A 10 42.59 13.69 28.13
C THR A 10 42.59 13.37 26.63
N ILE A 11 41.58 13.84 25.90
CA ILE A 11 41.48 13.78 24.43
C ILE A 11 41.97 15.12 23.87
N PRO A 12 42.87 15.16 22.89
CA PRO A 12 43.25 16.39 22.20
C PRO A 12 42.28 16.77 21.06
N SER A 13 41.98 18.07 20.99
CA SER A 13 41.17 18.71 19.96
C SER A 13 41.84 18.70 18.60
N PRO A 14 41.05 18.66 17.50
CA PRO A 14 41.62 18.76 16.15
C PRO A 14 41.80 20.21 15.69
N ILE A 15 42.89 20.40 15.00
CA ILE A 15 43.41 21.63 14.45
C ILE A 15 42.57 22.04 13.20
N ARG A 16 42.21 23.31 13.23
CA ARG A 16 41.50 24.03 12.14
C ARG A 16 42.52 24.50 11.12
N THR A 17 42.47 24.03 9.87
CA THR A 17 43.15 24.68 8.76
C THR A 17 42.17 25.05 7.67
N SER A 18 41.99 26.35 7.55
CA SER A 18 41.32 27.05 6.47
C SER A 18 42.24 27.19 5.25
N ARG A 19 41.80 26.81 4.07
CA ARG A 19 42.31 27.39 2.83
C ARG A 19 41.23 27.37 1.74
N LYS A 20 40.77 28.57 1.39
CA LYS A 20 40.02 28.86 0.14
C LYS A 20 40.98 28.95 -1.03
N PRO A 21 40.67 28.48 -2.21
CA PRO A 21 41.35 28.92 -3.43
C PRO A 21 40.61 30.10 -4.06
N LYS A 22 41.44 31.00 -4.53
CA LYS A 22 41.22 32.30 -5.16
C LYS A 22 40.81 32.09 -6.63
N VAL A 23 39.76 32.80 -7.06
CA VAL A 23 39.34 32.89 -8.44
C VAL A 23 40.21 33.98 -9.10
N GLU A 24 40.93 33.62 -10.13
CA GLU A 24 41.66 34.55 -11.00
C GLU A 24 40.84 34.84 -12.25
N ARG A 25 40.59 36.11 -12.45
CA ARG A 25 39.93 36.75 -13.60
C ARG A 25 41.01 37.14 -14.60
N ALA A 26 41.03 36.57 -15.78
CA ALA A 26 41.84 37.06 -16.89
C ALA A 26 40.98 38.01 -17.80
N LYS A 27 41.42 39.24 -17.90
CA LYS A 27 40.98 40.28 -18.85
C LYS A 27 41.93 40.34 -20.04
N GLY A 28 41.37 40.76 -21.14
CA GLY A 28 42.15 41.34 -22.26
C GLY A 28 41.98 40.53 -23.55
N ALA A 29 41.74 41.06 -24.65
CA ALA A 29 41.53 42.41 -25.23
C ALA A 29 41.50 42.26 -26.76
N THR A 30 40.67 43.10 -27.36
CA THR A 30 40.82 43.79 -28.65
C THR A 30 40.79 43.01 -29.96
N ALA A 31 39.74 43.15 -30.69
CA ALA A 31 39.47 43.99 -31.87
C ALA A 31 40.43 43.79 -33.08
N VAL A 32 39.88 43.54 -34.24
CA VAL A 32 40.04 44.38 -35.45
C VAL A 32 39.05 43.90 -36.54
N ALA A 33 38.50 44.91 -37.20
CA ALA A 33 37.48 44.93 -38.21
C ALA A 33 37.91 44.37 -39.58
N SER A 34 37.03 43.95 -40.44
CA SER A 34 36.60 44.69 -41.62
C SER A 34 36.02 43.77 -42.72
N LYS A 35 35.01 44.30 -43.33
CA LYS A 35 34.62 44.31 -44.75
C LYS A 35 33.60 43.33 -45.26
N THR A 36 32.44 43.93 -45.41
CA THR A 36 31.56 44.05 -46.61
C THR A 36 30.84 42.83 -47.20
N PRO A 37 29.62 43.04 -47.62
CA PRO A 37 28.60 42.02 -47.81
C PRO A 37 28.59 41.49 -49.26
N VAL A 38 28.43 40.18 -49.40
CA VAL A 38 28.06 39.59 -50.69
C VAL A 38 26.53 39.34 -50.65
N LYS A 39 25.88 39.99 -51.59
CA LYS A 39 24.47 39.83 -51.93
C LYS A 39 24.23 38.38 -52.43
N ALA A 40 23.60 37.54 -51.64
CA ALA A 40 23.06 36.28 -52.09
C ALA A 40 21.56 36.39 -52.34
N ALA A 41 21.15 36.05 -53.51
CA ALA A 41 19.78 36.11 -54.00
C ALA A 41 18.87 35.16 -53.22
N SER A 42 17.79 35.69 -52.72
CA SER A 42 16.72 34.95 -52.06
C SER A 42 15.91 34.14 -53.07
N VAL A 43 16.15 32.85 -53.15
CA VAL A 43 15.21 31.91 -53.77
C VAL A 43 14.07 31.68 -52.79
N LYS A 44 12.90 32.19 -53.10
CA LYS A 44 11.65 31.86 -52.38
C LYS A 44 11.29 30.40 -52.66
N VAL A 45 11.52 29.56 -51.68
CA VAL A 45 10.88 28.21 -51.61
C VAL A 45 9.49 28.43 -51.05
N PRO A 46 8.40 27.96 -51.69
CA PRO A 46 7.07 28.07 -51.13
C PRO A 46 6.95 27.21 -49.87
N ALA A 47 6.60 27.85 -48.78
CA ALA A 47 6.30 27.17 -47.51
C ALA A 47 5.17 26.19 -47.72
N LYS A 48 5.49 24.89 -47.58
CA LYS A 48 4.48 23.81 -47.53
C LYS A 48 3.65 24.06 -46.27
N ALA A 49 2.36 24.35 -46.45
CA ALA A 49 1.42 24.53 -45.36
C ALA A 49 1.48 23.35 -44.40
N ALA A 50 1.65 23.62 -43.10
CA ALA A 50 1.53 22.59 -42.06
C ALA A 50 0.14 21.99 -42.14
N PRO A 51 0.01 20.66 -41.99
CA PRO A 51 -1.31 20.03 -41.94
C PRO A 51 -2.05 20.58 -40.71
N ALA A 52 -3.30 20.98 -40.92
CA ALA A 52 -4.20 21.39 -39.84
C ALA A 52 -4.27 20.26 -38.81
N PRO A 53 -4.39 20.57 -37.48
CA PRO A 53 -4.53 19.53 -36.49
C PRO A 53 -5.76 18.69 -36.81
N GLU A 54 -5.56 17.40 -37.03
CA GLU A 54 -6.66 16.45 -37.22
C GLU A 54 -7.62 16.57 -36.04
N ARG A 55 -8.84 16.99 -36.32
CA ARG A 55 -9.92 16.96 -35.34
C ARG A 55 -10.10 15.50 -34.92
N ARG A 56 -9.79 15.19 -33.66
CA ARG A 56 -10.17 13.92 -33.05
C ARG A 56 -11.64 13.66 -33.37
N PRO A 57 -12.04 12.50 -33.86
CA PRO A 57 -13.42 12.20 -34.15
C PRO A 57 -14.24 12.43 -32.87
N SER A 58 -15.30 13.22 -32.97
CA SER A 58 -16.23 13.43 -31.86
C SER A 58 -16.88 12.08 -31.54
N ALA A 59 -16.72 11.62 -30.30
CA ALA A 59 -17.37 10.39 -29.84
C ALA A 59 -18.84 10.36 -30.24
N SER A 60 -19.32 9.18 -30.70
CA SER A 60 -20.73 9.00 -31.09
C SER A 60 -21.65 9.27 -29.88
N SER A 61 -22.91 9.61 -30.14
CA SER A 61 -23.87 9.85 -29.05
C SER A 61 -24.00 8.65 -28.12
N GLY A 62 -23.90 7.42 -28.64
CA GLY A 62 -23.91 6.18 -27.85
C GLY A 62 -22.67 6.04 -26.92
N GLU A 63 -21.49 6.38 -27.43
CA GLU A 63 -20.26 6.37 -26.61
C GLU A 63 -20.28 7.43 -25.49
N ARG A 64 -20.85 8.61 -25.76
CA ARG A 64 -21.03 9.66 -24.73
C ARG A 64 -21.96 9.20 -23.61
N HIS A 65 -23.10 8.57 -23.94
CA HIS A 65 -24.05 8.05 -22.95
C HIS A 65 -23.46 6.90 -22.12
N GLN A 66 -22.67 6.01 -22.74
CA GLN A 66 -21.94 4.96 -22.01
C GLN A 66 -20.91 5.56 -21.06
N ASN A 67 -20.10 6.51 -21.52
CA ASN A 67 -19.09 7.17 -20.70
C ASN A 67 -19.70 7.98 -19.55
N GLU A 68 -20.82 8.65 -19.75
CA GLU A 68 -21.57 9.33 -18.68
C GLU A 68 -22.09 8.33 -17.62
N GLY A 69 -22.56 7.17 -18.06
CA GLY A 69 -22.99 6.10 -17.17
C GLY A 69 -21.84 5.51 -16.33
N HIS A 70 -20.65 5.34 -16.94
CA HIS A 70 -19.43 4.91 -16.24
C HIS A 70 -18.98 5.95 -15.22
N GLY A 71 -18.87 7.21 -15.61
CA GLY A 71 -18.46 8.29 -14.70
C GLY A 71 -19.37 8.41 -13.49
N ARG A 72 -20.70 8.30 -13.69
CA ARG A 72 -21.66 8.35 -12.58
C ARG A 72 -21.50 7.17 -11.61
N ARG A 73 -21.32 5.94 -12.11
CA ARG A 73 -21.10 4.75 -11.27
C ARG A 73 -19.83 4.86 -10.43
N LEU A 74 -18.73 5.30 -11.02
CA LEU A 74 -17.48 5.53 -10.31
C LEU A 74 -17.62 6.63 -9.24
N THR A 75 -18.35 7.71 -9.54
CA THR A 75 -18.61 8.77 -8.56
C THR A 75 -19.38 8.24 -7.36
N VAL A 76 -20.43 7.48 -7.56
CA VAL A 76 -21.21 6.86 -6.47
C VAL A 76 -20.33 5.89 -5.67
N ALA A 77 -19.47 5.11 -6.34
CA ALA A 77 -18.54 4.21 -5.67
C ALA A 77 -17.49 4.98 -4.83
N PHE A 78 -16.95 6.08 -5.33
CA PHE A 78 -16.05 6.93 -4.55
C PHE A 78 -16.73 7.49 -3.29
N GLU A 79 -17.97 7.95 -3.41
CA GLU A 79 -18.76 8.45 -2.27
C GLU A 79 -19.03 7.34 -1.25
N ALA A 80 -19.36 6.13 -1.71
CA ALA A 80 -19.55 4.98 -0.83
C ALA A 80 -18.28 4.62 -0.05
N LEU A 81 -17.11 4.75 -0.67
CA LEU A 81 -15.82 4.49 -0.01
C LEU A 81 -15.37 5.60 0.93
N GLU A 82 -15.99 6.78 0.89
CA GLU A 82 -15.74 7.81 1.89
C GLU A 82 -16.12 7.37 3.31
N VAL A 83 -17.03 6.42 3.42
CA VAL A 83 -17.48 5.80 4.67
C VAL A 83 -17.09 4.33 4.75
N PHE A 84 -15.94 3.98 4.17
CA PHE A 84 -15.41 2.61 4.20
C PHE A 84 -15.31 2.12 5.64
N PRO A 85 -15.99 1.01 5.99
CA PRO A 85 -16.09 0.59 7.38
C PRO A 85 -14.80 -0.09 7.83
N ALA A 86 -14.40 0.18 9.08
CA ALA A 86 -13.33 -0.54 9.74
C ALA A 86 -13.83 -1.89 10.29
N LEU A 87 -12.92 -2.84 10.50
CA LEU A 87 -13.21 -4.00 11.32
C LEU A 87 -13.57 -3.57 12.75
N ALA A 88 -14.63 -4.16 13.31
CA ALA A 88 -15.06 -3.86 14.68
C ALA A 88 -13.91 -4.09 15.68
N GLU A 89 -13.19 -5.21 15.53
CA GLU A 89 -12.06 -5.55 16.39
C GLU A 89 -10.90 -4.55 16.27
N SER A 90 -10.56 -4.14 15.05
CA SER A 90 -9.48 -3.17 14.82
C SER A 90 -9.82 -1.80 15.41
N ARG A 91 -11.06 -1.34 15.21
CA ARG A 91 -11.55 -0.11 15.85
C ARG A 91 -11.51 -0.19 17.36
N ASP A 92 -12.03 -1.28 17.94
CA ASP A 92 -12.12 -1.45 19.39
C ASP A 92 -10.71 -1.55 20.00
N ARG A 93 -9.76 -2.18 19.29
CA ARG A 93 -8.34 -2.19 19.66
C ARG A 93 -7.75 -0.78 19.66
N LEU A 94 -7.99 0.01 18.60
CA LEU A 94 -7.53 1.39 18.54
C LEU A 94 -8.10 2.21 19.71
N LEU A 95 -9.41 2.07 20.02
CA LEU A 95 -10.04 2.74 21.15
C LEU A 95 -9.40 2.34 22.48
N GLN A 96 -9.09 1.06 22.70
CA GLN A 96 -8.40 0.59 23.89
C GLN A 96 -6.99 1.17 24.01
N VAL A 97 -6.27 1.27 22.89
CA VAL A 97 -4.91 1.84 22.88
C VAL A 97 -4.95 3.32 23.25
N VAL A 98 -5.79 4.13 22.57
CA VAL A 98 -5.84 5.58 22.79
C VAL A 98 -6.49 5.99 24.11
N SER A 99 -7.16 5.08 24.82
CA SER A 99 -7.78 5.34 26.14
C SER A 99 -6.80 5.16 27.31
N LYS A 100 -5.56 4.76 27.07
CA LYS A 100 -4.53 4.63 28.13
C LYS A 100 -3.98 6.00 28.51
N ASP A 101 -3.70 6.22 29.80
CA ASP A 101 -3.21 7.51 30.31
C ASP A 101 -1.86 7.94 29.72
N HIS A 102 -1.00 7.00 29.36
CA HIS A 102 0.29 7.24 28.74
C HIS A 102 0.51 6.31 27.57
N VAL A 103 -0.12 6.64 26.43
CA VAL A 103 0.03 5.86 25.21
C VAL A 103 1.22 6.35 24.38
N ALA A 104 2.08 5.43 23.96
CA ALA A 104 3.12 5.75 22.99
C ALA A 104 2.52 5.97 21.61
N THR A 105 3.00 6.98 20.88
CA THR A 105 2.57 7.25 19.50
C THR A 105 2.71 6.01 18.61
N ALA A 106 3.78 5.23 18.81
CA ALA A 106 4.01 3.99 18.06
C ALA A 106 2.89 2.95 18.25
N ASP A 107 2.30 2.84 19.44
CA ASP A 107 1.19 1.91 19.69
C ASP A 107 -0.07 2.34 18.93
N ILE A 108 -0.32 3.65 18.85
CA ILE A 108 -1.45 4.20 18.06
C ILE A 108 -1.20 3.95 16.58
N VAL A 109 0.01 4.20 16.08
CA VAL A 109 0.40 3.95 14.69
C VAL A 109 0.19 2.49 14.33
N THR A 110 0.69 1.57 15.14
CA THR A 110 0.51 0.12 14.93
C THR A 110 -0.97 -0.27 14.88
N ALA A 111 -1.79 0.30 15.76
CA ALA A 111 -3.23 0.02 15.77
C ALA A 111 -3.93 0.61 14.53
N VAL A 112 -3.51 1.76 14.04
CA VAL A 112 -4.04 2.38 12.81
C VAL A 112 -3.66 1.55 11.58
N GLU A 113 -2.41 1.15 11.45
CA GLU A 113 -1.88 0.41 10.30
C GLU A 113 -2.36 -1.05 10.25
N SER A 114 -2.95 -1.55 11.32
CA SER A 114 -3.57 -2.88 11.34
C SER A 114 -4.86 -2.97 10.51
N ASP A 115 -5.44 -1.85 10.10
CA ASP A 115 -6.67 -1.81 9.30
C ASP A 115 -6.62 -0.70 8.24
N VAL A 116 -6.87 -1.09 6.98
CA VAL A 116 -6.87 -0.16 5.84
C VAL A 116 -7.86 0.99 6.03
N ALA A 117 -9.05 0.73 6.60
CA ALA A 117 -10.05 1.77 6.82
C ALA A 117 -9.63 2.76 7.91
N LEU A 118 -8.98 2.28 8.98
CA LEU A 118 -8.41 3.15 10.01
C LEU A 118 -7.29 4.02 9.42
N THR A 119 -6.40 3.43 8.64
CA THR A 119 -5.32 4.15 7.95
C THR A 119 -5.88 5.24 7.04
N ILE A 120 -6.87 4.92 6.20
CA ILE A 120 -7.56 5.89 5.34
C ILE A 120 -8.18 7.02 6.15
N ALA A 121 -8.93 6.69 7.19
CA ALA A 121 -9.66 7.68 7.98
C ALA A 121 -8.72 8.66 8.68
N VAL A 122 -7.65 8.15 9.28
CA VAL A 122 -6.64 8.96 9.98
C VAL A 122 -5.87 9.86 9.01
N LEU A 123 -5.41 9.33 7.86
CA LEU A 123 -4.72 10.11 6.83
C LEU A 123 -5.62 11.18 6.21
N ARG A 124 -6.87 10.86 5.91
CA ARG A 124 -7.82 11.83 5.36
C ARG A 124 -8.06 12.98 6.34
N LEU A 125 -8.31 12.66 7.61
CA LEU A 125 -8.53 13.67 8.64
C LEU A 125 -7.30 14.56 8.80
N ALA A 126 -6.10 13.98 8.85
CA ALA A 126 -4.85 14.72 8.95
C ALA A 126 -4.64 15.66 7.74
N ASN A 127 -4.93 15.20 6.53
CA ASN A 127 -4.82 16.02 5.32
C ASN A 127 -5.93 17.07 5.18
N GLN A 128 -6.98 17.03 6.03
CA GLN A 128 -7.99 18.11 6.13
C GLN A 128 -7.54 19.27 7.05
N VAL A 129 -6.55 19.05 7.91
CA VAL A 129 -5.98 20.11 8.75
C VAL A 129 -5.40 21.20 7.86
N GLN A 130 -5.62 22.46 8.26
CA GLN A 130 -5.16 23.64 7.48
C GLN A 130 -3.65 23.56 7.20
N GLY A 131 -3.28 23.64 5.92
CA GLY A 131 -1.88 23.57 5.47
C GLY A 131 -1.26 22.16 5.39
N ALA A 132 -1.99 21.13 5.79
CA ALA A 132 -1.50 19.75 5.75
C ALA A 132 -1.91 18.97 4.49
N ARG A 133 -2.86 19.46 3.69
CA ARG A 133 -3.40 18.76 2.51
C ARG A 133 -2.28 18.33 1.54
N GLY A 134 -2.25 17.04 1.22
CA GLY A 134 -1.25 16.47 0.33
C GLY A 134 0.18 16.41 0.91
N ARG A 135 0.33 16.54 2.24
CA ARG A 135 1.63 16.54 2.94
C ARG A 135 1.78 15.43 3.95
N VAL A 136 0.69 14.80 4.36
CA VAL A 136 0.68 13.73 5.35
C VAL A 136 0.55 12.40 4.62
N ASP A 137 1.64 11.67 4.55
CA ASP A 137 1.82 10.43 3.79
C ASP A 137 2.12 9.20 4.67
N THR A 138 2.22 9.40 6.00
CA THR A 138 2.47 8.32 6.96
C THR A 138 1.46 8.34 8.09
N ALA A 139 1.16 7.18 8.66
CA ALA A 139 0.30 7.08 9.84
C ALA A 139 0.94 7.76 11.05
N ALA A 140 2.26 7.66 11.22
CA ALA A 140 3.00 8.34 12.28
C ALA A 140 2.79 9.85 12.23
N ARG A 141 3.00 10.46 11.06
CA ARG A 141 2.80 11.90 10.86
C ARG A 141 1.35 12.33 11.06
N ALA A 142 0.41 11.49 10.65
CA ALA A 142 -1.02 11.75 10.86
C ALA A 142 -1.38 11.74 12.34
N VAL A 143 -0.91 10.75 13.10
CA VAL A 143 -1.17 10.63 14.55
C VAL A 143 -0.52 11.77 15.33
N GLU A 144 0.70 12.17 14.99
CA GLU A 144 1.36 13.34 15.59
C GLU A 144 0.53 14.63 15.39
N LEU A 145 0.01 14.83 14.17
CA LEU A 145 -0.76 16.02 13.83
C LEU A 145 -2.13 16.05 14.51
N LEU A 146 -2.80 14.88 14.62
CA LEU A 146 -4.18 14.80 15.09
C LEU A 146 -4.33 14.71 16.61
N THR A 147 -3.30 14.31 17.33
CA THR A 147 -3.35 13.98 18.76
C THR A 147 -4.21 12.74 19.09
N ALA A 148 -3.93 12.09 20.22
CA ALA A 148 -4.67 10.88 20.62
C ALA A 148 -6.19 11.11 20.83
N PRO A 149 -6.66 12.21 21.44
CA PRO A 149 -8.11 12.49 21.60
C PRO A 149 -8.82 12.68 20.24
N ALA A 150 -8.18 13.26 19.25
CA ALA A 150 -8.77 13.41 17.91
C ALA A 150 -8.89 12.06 17.20
N VAL A 151 -7.88 11.20 17.32
CA VAL A 151 -7.91 9.82 16.81
C VAL A 151 -9.00 9.00 17.51
N GLN A 152 -9.14 9.14 18.83
CA GLN A 152 -10.21 8.49 19.60
C GLN A 152 -11.61 8.93 19.12
N THR A 153 -11.80 10.23 18.94
CA THR A 153 -13.06 10.78 18.43
C THR A 153 -13.39 10.26 17.04
N LEU A 154 -12.38 10.22 16.15
CA LEU A 154 -12.51 9.66 14.81
C LEU A 154 -12.90 8.18 14.87
N ALA A 155 -12.16 7.36 15.61
CA ALA A 155 -12.42 5.93 15.76
C ALA A 155 -13.85 5.65 16.29
N GLY A 156 -14.32 6.43 17.28
CA GLY A 156 -15.67 6.30 17.82
C GLY A 156 -16.80 6.62 16.83
N ARG A 157 -16.52 7.36 15.76
CA ARG A 157 -17.50 7.72 14.72
C ARG A 157 -17.42 6.82 13.48
N LEU A 158 -16.38 6.01 13.34
CA LEU A 158 -16.23 5.13 12.19
C LEU A 158 -17.31 4.06 12.20
N ARG A 159 -17.89 3.85 11.03
CA ARG A 159 -18.72 2.68 10.79
C ARG A 159 -17.84 1.44 10.92
N THR A 160 -18.40 0.42 11.52
CA THR A 160 -17.77 -0.88 11.58
C THR A 160 -18.62 -1.90 10.84
N PHE A 161 -17.96 -2.91 10.34
CA PHE A 161 -18.64 -4.12 9.97
C PHE A 161 -18.11 -5.25 10.86
N ASP A 162 -19.02 -6.10 11.24
CA ASP A 162 -18.68 -7.40 11.80
C ASP A 162 -18.67 -8.38 10.61
N PHE A 163 -17.60 -9.13 10.44
CA PHE A 163 -17.53 -10.21 9.44
C PHE A 163 -18.71 -11.18 9.53
N PHE A 164 -19.47 -11.12 10.57
CA PHE A 164 -20.49 -12.06 10.98
C PHE A 164 -21.91 -11.60 10.70
N GLU A 165 -22.10 -10.31 10.53
CA GLU A 165 -23.36 -9.75 10.07
C GLU A 165 -23.28 -9.63 8.55
N ARG A 166 -23.95 -10.54 7.84
CA ARG A 166 -24.12 -10.40 6.40
C ARG A 166 -24.81 -9.10 6.08
N ALA A 167 -24.06 -8.12 5.70
CA ALA A 167 -24.57 -6.87 5.18
C ALA A 167 -23.93 -6.57 3.83
N SER A 168 -24.59 -6.99 2.77
CA SER A 168 -24.42 -6.46 1.41
C SER A 168 -23.06 -6.69 0.70
N ILE A 169 -22.58 -5.71 -0.01
CA ILE A 169 -21.47 -5.69 -0.97
C ILE A 169 -20.11 -6.08 -0.36
N TRP A 170 -19.95 -5.98 0.95
CA TRP A 170 -18.67 -6.15 1.64
C TRP A 170 -18.39 -7.58 2.14
N ASP A 171 -19.32 -8.53 1.96
CA ASP A 171 -19.34 -9.80 2.70
C ASP A 171 -18.19 -10.79 2.41
N ALA A 172 -17.48 -10.70 1.29
CA ALA A 172 -16.40 -11.65 0.97
C ALA A 172 -15.11 -10.97 0.44
N ALA A 173 -15.23 -9.82 -0.19
CA ALA A 173 -14.10 -9.12 -0.80
C ALA A 173 -13.18 -8.41 0.20
N PRO A 174 -13.68 -7.77 1.29
CA PRO A 174 -12.84 -7.01 2.20
C PRO A 174 -11.80 -7.85 2.93
N GLU A 175 -12.10 -9.10 3.24
CA GLU A 175 -11.16 -9.95 3.96
C GLU A 175 -9.95 -10.32 3.09
N ARG A 176 -10.21 -10.83 1.89
CA ARG A 176 -9.14 -11.16 0.94
C ARG A 176 -8.32 -9.93 0.57
N PHE A 177 -9.00 -8.80 0.42
CA PHE A 177 -8.35 -7.51 0.20
C PHE A 177 -7.42 -7.15 1.34
N ARG A 178 -7.88 -7.26 2.60
CA ARG A 178 -7.05 -6.95 3.78
C ARG A 178 -5.87 -7.89 3.94
N LEU A 179 -6.08 -9.20 3.78
CA LEU A 179 -4.99 -10.18 3.84
C LEU A 179 -3.94 -9.91 2.77
N HIS A 180 -4.38 -9.59 1.56
CA HIS A 180 -3.47 -9.24 0.47
C HIS A 180 -2.74 -7.93 0.75
N ALA A 181 -3.42 -6.88 1.22
CA ALA A 181 -2.81 -5.61 1.56
C ALA A 181 -1.73 -5.76 2.65
N LEU A 182 -1.99 -6.57 3.70
CA LEU A 182 -1.01 -6.86 4.74
C LEU A 182 0.18 -7.69 4.22
N ALA A 183 -0.07 -8.69 3.37
CA ALA A 183 1.00 -9.47 2.74
C ALA A 183 1.89 -8.57 1.86
N THR A 184 1.28 -7.68 1.08
CA THR A 184 2.01 -6.71 0.26
C THR A 184 2.80 -5.72 1.12
N GLN A 185 2.24 -5.26 2.24
CA GLN A 185 2.94 -4.38 3.18
C GLN A 185 4.18 -5.08 3.78
N HIS A 186 4.04 -6.33 4.19
CA HIS A 186 5.16 -7.13 4.68
C HIS A 186 6.27 -7.30 3.63
N ALA A 187 5.89 -7.64 2.40
CA ALA A 187 6.83 -7.77 1.29
C ALA A 187 7.53 -6.42 1.00
N ALA A 188 6.80 -5.31 1.00
CA ALA A 188 7.36 -3.98 0.79
C ALA A 188 8.36 -3.59 1.89
N ASP A 189 8.06 -3.89 3.16
CA ASP A 189 8.98 -3.65 4.27
C ASP A 189 10.28 -4.46 4.15
N ARG A 190 10.18 -5.73 3.72
CA ARG A 190 11.35 -6.58 3.45
C ARG A 190 12.20 -6.08 2.29
N ILE A 191 11.56 -5.71 1.18
CA ILE A 191 12.25 -5.09 0.05
C ILE A 191 12.97 -3.82 0.50
N ALA A 192 12.27 -2.92 1.20
CA ALA A 192 12.84 -1.68 1.71
C ALA A 192 14.03 -1.88 2.67
N SER A 193 14.06 -3.01 3.37
CA SER A 193 15.18 -3.38 4.24
C SER A 193 16.45 -3.74 3.46
N GLU A 194 16.31 -4.27 2.25
CA GLU A 194 17.42 -4.66 1.40
C GLU A 194 17.96 -3.49 0.53
N VAL A 195 17.08 -2.53 0.18
CA VAL A 195 17.43 -1.43 -0.74
C VAL A 195 17.70 -0.09 -0.02
N ASP A 196 17.81 -0.09 1.31
CA ASP A 196 18.07 1.12 2.13
C ASP A 196 17.05 2.25 1.84
N GLY A 197 15.76 1.87 1.84
CA GLY A 197 14.66 2.74 1.45
C GLY A 197 14.41 3.90 2.41
N GLU A 198 14.57 5.14 1.94
CA GLU A 198 14.42 6.37 2.72
C GLU A 198 13.00 6.62 3.28
N HIS A 199 11.97 5.93 2.77
CA HIS A 199 10.55 6.26 3.04
C HIS A 199 9.70 5.05 3.46
N ARG A 200 10.22 4.22 4.37
CA ARG A 200 9.55 2.98 4.81
C ARG A 200 8.11 3.20 5.29
N ASP A 201 7.87 4.23 6.11
CA ASP A 201 6.53 4.50 6.64
C ASP A 201 5.53 4.85 5.52
N ARG A 202 5.99 5.56 4.48
CA ARG A 202 5.14 5.86 3.32
C ARG A 202 4.89 4.61 2.47
N LEU A 203 5.87 3.73 2.33
CA LEU A 203 5.70 2.43 1.68
C LEU A 203 4.67 1.57 2.41
N THR A 204 4.64 1.59 3.75
CA THR A 204 3.61 0.93 4.55
C THR A 204 2.21 1.41 4.13
N VAL A 205 1.99 2.72 4.10
CA VAL A 205 0.70 3.29 3.69
C VAL A 205 0.37 2.94 2.24
N THR A 206 1.33 3.11 1.32
CA THR A 206 1.10 2.87 -0.11
C THR A 206 0.77 1.40 -0.38
N SER A 207 1.47 0.47 0.26
CA SER A 207 1.22 -0.97 0.12
C SER A 207 -0.13 -1.39 0.71
N LEU A 208 -0.56 -0.80 1.82
CA LEU A 208 -1.90 -1.06 2.36
C LEU A 208 -3.02 -0.57 1.42
N LEU A 209 -2.76 0.48 0.65
CA LEU A 209 -3.76 1.14 -0.20
C LEU A 209 -3.64 0.79 -1.69
N HIS A 210 -2.60 0.08 -2.14
CA HIS A 210 -2.31 -0.11 -3.56
C HIS A 210 -3.50 -0.64 -4.37
N ASP A 211 -4.25 -1.52 -3.78
CA ASP A 211 -5.38 -2.22 -4.38
C ASP A 211 -6.76 -1.60 -4.07
N ILE A 212 -6.80 -0.43 -3.42
CA ILE A 212 -8.06 0.19 -2.97
C ILE A 212 -9.08 0.39 -4.10
N GLY A 213 -8.61 0.52 -5.33
CA GLY A 213 -9.45 0.62 -6.51
C GLY A 213 -10.25 -0.64 -6.80
N LYS A 214 -9.83 -1.83 -6.33
CA LYS A 214 -10.62 -3.07 -6.44
C LYS A 214 -11.95 -2.94 -5.69
N LEU A 215 -11.96 -2.24 -4.56
CA LEU A 215 -13.18 -1.96 -3.81
C LEU A 215 -14.09 -0.96 -4.54
N VAL A 216 -13.51 0.02 -5.25
CA VAL A 216 -14.28 0.92 -6.12
C VAL A 216 -14.95 0.15 -7.24
N LEU A 217 -14.18 -0.70 -7.94
CA LEU A 217 -14.71 -1.51 -9.06
C LEU A 217 -15.78 -2.48 -8.57
N LEU A 218 -15.59 -3.09 -7.40
CA LEU A 218 -16.57 -3.97 -6.77
C LEU A 218 -17.91 -3.25 -6.53
N HIS A 219 -17.85 -2.00 -6.10
CA HIS A 219 -19.04 -1.20 -5.84
C HIS A 219 -19.68 -0.68 -7.14
N ALA A 220 -18.86 -0.27 -8.11
CA ALA A 220 -19.33 0.36 -9.33
C ALA A 220 -19.92 -0.64 -10.36
N TYR A 221 -19.43 -1.89 -10.36
CA TYR A 221 -19.74 -2.86 -11.40
C TYR A 221 -20.31 -4.16 -10.83
N PRO A 222 -21.61 -4.41 -10.97
CA PRO A 222 -22.21 -5.69 -10.62
C PRO A 222 -21.51 -6.84 -11.36
N GLY A 223 -21.13 -7.89 -10.63
CA GLY A 223 -20.41 -9.03 -11.19
C GLY A 223 -18.88 -8.92 -11.17
N TYR A 224 -18.30 -7.78 -10.81
CA TYR A 224 -16.88 -7.70 -10.49
C TYR A 224 -16.61 -8.41 -9.15
N PRO A 225 -15.51 -9.17 -8.98
CA PRO A 225 -14.54 -9.52 -10.03
C PRO A 225 -14.91 -10.76 -10.86
N ALA A 226 -15.90 -11.54 -10.46
CA ALA A 226 -16.15 -12.89 -10.97
C ALA A 226 -16.43 -12.94 -12.49
N GLN A 227 -17.15 -11.95 -13.03
CA GLN A 227 -17.44 -11.88 -14.46
C GLN A 227 -16.29 -11.22 -15.23
N VAL A 228 -15.74 -10.14 -14.72
CA VAL A 228 -14.66 -9.38 -15.36
C VAL A 228 -13.37 -10.20 -15.43
N HIS A 229 -13.02 -10.90 -14.36
CA HIS A 229 -11.79 -11.71 -14.31
C HIS A 229 -11.99 -13.15 -14.82
N ARG A 230 -13.09 -13.44 -15.51
CA ARG A 230 -13.35 -14.79 -16.02
C ARG A 230 -12.25 -15.22 -16.99
N GLY A 231 -11.54 -16.31 -16.64
CA GLY A 231 -10.45 -16.88 -17.43
C GLY A 231 -9.10 -16.21 -17.24
N ALA A 232 -8.98 -15.15 -16.45
CA ALA A 232 -7.69 -14.61 -16.03
C ALA A 232 -6.93 -15.63 -15.18
N LYS A 233 -5.68 -15.88 -15.55
CA LYS A 233 -4.82 -16.82 -14.84
C LYS A 233 -3.82 -16.10 -13.93
N THR A 234 -3.38 -14.93 -14.33
CA THR A 234 -2.37 -14.12 -13.63
C THR A 234 -2.98 -12.80 -13.12
N PRO A 235 -2.34 -12.12 -12.18
CA PRO A 235 -2.71 -10.75 -11.79
C PRO A 235 -2.72 -9.80 -12.99
N GLU A 236 -1.76 -9.90 -13.88
CA GLU A 236 -1.63 -9.08 -15.09
C GLU A 236 -2.80 -9.32 -16.07
N ASP A 237 -3.22 -10.60 -16.25
CA ASP A 237 -4.41 -10.91 -17.04
C ASP A 237 -5.65 -10.18 -16.50
N ARG A 238 -5.78 -10.04 -15.18
CA ARG A 238 -6.91 -9.34 -14.53
C ARG A 238 -6.92 -7.86 -14.90
N ILE A 239 -5.77 -7.20 -14.83
CA ILE A 239 -5.62 -5.79 -15.25
C ILE A 239 -6.03 -5.60 -16.71
N HIS A 240 -5.55 -6.46 -17.62
CA HIS A 240 -5.92 -6.40 -19.02
C HIS A 240 -7.42 -6.57 -19.23
N GLN A 241 -8.03 -7.46 -18.45
CA GLN A 241 -9.48 -7.67 -18.53
C GLN A 241 -10.27 -6.48 -17.96
N GLU A 242 -9.84 -5.89 -16.86
CA GLU A 242 -10.43 -4.66 -16.32
C GLU A 242 -10.41 -3.54 -17.35
N ARG A 243 -9.26 -3.28 -17.97
CA ARG A 243 -9.12 -2.26 -19.03
C ARG A 243 -10.03 -2.53 -20.22
N ARG A 244 -10.11 -3.80 -20.65
CA ARG A 244 -10.93 -4.21 -21.81
C ARG A 244 -12.41 -4.14 -21.51
N GLU A 245 -12.87 -4.67 -20.36
CA GLU A 245 -14.30 -4.81 -20.05
C GLU A 245 -14.89 -3.53 -19.42
N LEU A 246 -14.09 -2.80 -18.63
CA LEU A 246 -14.54 -1.65 -17.87
C LEU A 246 -14.00 -0.31 -18.40
N GLY A 247 -13.00 -0.34 -19.28
CA GLY A 247 -12.33 0.87 -19.78
C GLY A 247 -11.39 1.52 -18.75
N VAL A 248 -11.30 0.97 -17.55
CA VAL A 248 -10.44 1.41 -16.44
C VAL A 248 -9.94 0.19 -15.68
N ASP A 249 -8.82 0.34 -14.96
CA ASP A 249 -8.32 -0.68 -14.04
C ASP A 249 -8.31 -0.18 -12.60
N HIS A 250 -8.12 -1.10 -11.66
CA HIS A 250 -8.14 -0.75 -10.24
C HIS A 250 -6.96 0.15 -9.83
N ALA A 251 -5.79 0.05 -10.46
CA ALA A 251 -4.65 0.90 -10.14
C ALA A 251 -4.94 2.37 -10.48
N LEU A 252 -5.44 2.62 -11.69
CA LEU A 252 -5.88 3.96 -12.13
C LEU A 252 -6.97 4.51 -11.19
N VAL A 253 -8.01 3.74 -10.94
CA VAL A 253 -9.15 4.15 -10.10
C VAL A 253 -8.70 4.39 -8.65
N GLY A 254 -7.80 3.56 -8.13
CA GLY A 254 -7.20 3.71 -6.81
C GLY A 254 -6.40 5.01 -6.67
N GLY A 255 -5.59 5.35 -7.68
CA GLY A 255 -4.83 6.61 -7.72
C GLY A 255 -5.75 7.84 -7.77
N VAL A 256 -6.85 7.77 -8.53
CA VAL A 256 -7.87 8.84 -8.56
C VAL A 256 -8.53 9.00 -7.20
N LEU A 257 -8.90 7.91 -6.54
CA LEU A 257 -9.49 7.93 -5.20
C LEU A 257 -8.53 8.51 -4.16
N ALA A 258 -7.26 8.13 -4.18
CA ALA A 258 -6.23 8.65 -3.28
C ALA A 258 -6.09 10.19 -3.42
N ARG A 259 -6.09 10.71 -4.64
CA ARG A 259 -6.10 12.17 -4.89
C ARG A 259 -7.37 12.85 -4.39
N ARG A 260 -8.54 12.23 -4.58
CA ARG A 260 -9.82 12.72 -4.07
C ARG A 260 -9.80 12.83 -2.54
N TRP A 261 -9.18 11.88 -1.86
CA TRP A 261 -9.00 11.90 -0.42
C TRP A 261 -7.95 12.91 0.08
N GLY A 262 -7.26 13.59 -0.84
CA GLY A 262 -6.23 14.58 -0.52
C GLY A 262 -4.91 13.94 -0.06
N LEU A 263 -4.66 12.67 -0.40
CA LEU A 263 -3.37 12.03 -0.12
C LEU A 263 -2.26 12.64 -0.99
N PRO A 264 -1.00 12.58 -0.56
CA PRO A 264 0.14 13.08 -1.30
C PRO A 264 0.24 12.48 -2.71
N ALA A 265 0.72 13.31 -3.65
CA ALA A 265 0.86 12.90 -5.05
C ALA A 265 1.76 11.66 -5.21
N ALA A 266 2.79 11.52 -4.37
CA ALA A 266 3.67 10.35 -4.39
C ALA A 266 2.90 9.06 -4.12
N VAL A 267 2.08 9.03 -3.06
CA VAL A 267 1.21 7.87 -2.72
C VAL A 267 0.25 7.57 -3.86
N ALA A 268 -0.48 8.59 -4.34
CA ALA A 268 -1.45 8.41 -5.40
C ALA A 268 -0.82 7.91 -6.72
N THR A 269 0.37 8.41 -7.07
CA THR A 269 1.10 8.00 -8.27
C THR A 269 1.65 6.58 -8.13
N ALA A 270 2.16 6.20 -6.96
CA ALA A 270 2.63 4.85 -6.74
C ALA A 270 1.48 3.84 -6.83
N ILE A 271 0.30 4.16 -6.26
CA ILE A 271 -0.91 3.36 -6.42
C ILE A 271 -1.32 3.25 -7.90
N GLU A 272 -1.35 4.37 -8.63
CA GLU A 272 -1.79 4.40 -10.03
C GLU A 272 -0.88 3.59 -10.96
N ARG A 273 0.41 3.52 -10.65
CA ARG A 273 1.43 2.97 -11.55
C ARG A 273 1.94 1.59 -11.17
N HIS A 274 1.50 1.00 -10.07
CA HIS A 274 2.11 -0.24 -9.55
C HIS A 274 1.98 -1.46 -10.49
N HIS A 275 1.17 -1.40 -11.53
CA HIS A 275 1.11 -2.42 -12.59
C HIS A 275 1.77 -2.01 -13.91
N ASN A 276 2.43 -0.86 -13.97
CA ASN A 276 3.13 -0.48 -15.20
C ASN A 276 4.44 -1.26 -15.33
N GLU A 277 4.85 -1.55 -16.56
CA GLU A 277 6.07 -2.32 -16.84
C GLU A 277 7.36 -1.50 -16.60
N ASP A 278 7.27 -0.19 -16.83
CA ASP A 278 8.36 0.78 -16.79
C ASP A 278 8.40 1.58 -15.47
N VAL A 279 8.06 0.95 -14.35
CA VAL A 279 8.04 1.63 -13.06
C VAL A 279 9.41 1.72 -12.42
N GLU A 280 9.62 2.83 -11.71
CA GLU A 280 10.80 3.13 -10.91
C GLU A 280 10.39 3.57 -9.50
N GLY A 281 11.36 3.61 -8.58
CA GLY A 281 11.16 4.10 -7.22
C GLY A 281 10.09 3.33 -6.44
N GLU A 282 9.26 4.04 -5.70
CA GLU A 282 8.25 3.42 -4.82
C GLU A 282 7.23 2.56 -5.58
N ALA A 283 6.80 2.97 -6.76
CA ALA A 283 5.86 2.19 -7.55
C ALA A 283 6.45 0.83 -7.97
N ALA A 284 7.76 0.76 -8.22
CA ALA A 284 8.45 -0.50 -8.51
C ALA A 284 8.54 -1.38 -7.26
N ILE A 285 8.78 -0.79 -6.08
CA ILE A 285 8.78 -1.52 -4.80
C ILE A 285 7.39 -2.11 -4.55
N ILE A 286 6.33 -1.32 -4.73
CA ILE A 286 4.95 -1.79 -4.55
C ILE A 286 4.62 -2.89 -5.56
N ARG A 287 5.01 -2.75 -6.83
CA ARG A 287 4.82 -3.79 -7.85
C ARG A 287 5.49 -5.10 -7.45
N LEU A 288 6.75 -5.05 -7.03
CA LEU A 288 7.46 -6.24 -6.59
C LEU A 288 6.81 -6.87 -5.36
N ALA A 289 6.39 -6.05 -4.41
CA ALA A 289 5.73 -6.50 -3.20
C ALA A 289 4.37 -7.17 -3.49
N ASP A 290 3.57 -6.61 -4.39
CA ASP A 290 2.32 -7.20 -4.88
C ASP A 290 2.56 -8.55 -5.56
N MET A 291 3.55 -8.64 -6.46
CA MET A 291 3.94 -9.90 -7.11
C MET A 291 4.36 -10.96 -6.09
N LEU A 292 5.13 -10.59 -5.06
CA LEU A 292 5.54 -11.50 -4.00
C LEU A 292 4.35 -11.95 -3.15
N ALA A 293 3.45 -11.04 -2.78
CA ALA A 293 2.24 -11.38 -2.05
C ALA A 293 1.33 -12.34 -2.85
N HIS A 294 1.20 -12.13 -4.15
CA HIS A 294 0.49 -13.05 -5.04
C HIS A 294 1.18 -14.41 -5.13
N TYR A 295 2.50 -14.44 -5.27
CA TYR A 295 3.28 -15.69 -5.31
C TYR A 295 3.11 -16.49 -4.01
N GLU A 296 3.14 -15.84 -2.85
CA GLU A 296 2.94 -16.50 -1.56
C GLU A 296 1.53 -17.08 -1.39
N GLN A 297 0.55 -16.41 -1.96
CA GLN A 297 -0.85 -16.88 -1.97
C GLN A 297 -1.09 -17.99 -3.01
N GLY A 298 -0.03 -18.45 -3.71
CA GLY A 298 -0.10 -19.52 -4.70
C GLY A 298 -0.66 -19.08 -6.05
N ALA A 299 -0.77 -17.77 -6.31
CA ALA A 299 -1.12 -17.28 -7.62
C ALA A 299 0.06 -17.43 -8.59
N PRO A 300 -0.18 -17.77 -9.85
CA PRO A 300 0.88 -17.81 -10.85
C PRO A 300 1.38 -16.40 -11.14
N VAL A 301 2.67 -16.17 -10.93
CA VAL A 301 3.38 -14.92 -11.21
C VAL A 301 4.50 -15.23 -12.19
N SER A 302 4.75 -14.34 -13.14
CA SER A 302 5.83 -14.48 -14.11
C SER A 302 7.20 -14.33 -13.44
N PRO A 303 8.06 -15.37 -13.40
CA PRO A 303 9.38 -15.24 -12.79
C PRO A 303 10.29 -14.21 -13.52
N SER A 304 10.13 -14.06 -14.84
CA SER A 304 10.88 -13.09 -15.63
C SER A 304 10.52 -11.66 -15.27
N GLU A 305 9.23 -11.36 -15.13
CA GLU A 305 8.76 -10.02 -14.70
C GLU A 305 9.17 -9.72 -13.26
N MET A 306 9.05 -10.70 -12.36
CA MET A 306 9.52 -10.55 -10.98
C MET A 306 11.01 -10.20 -10.92
N LEU A 307 11.86 -10.89 -11.67
CA LEU A 307 13.28 -10.59 -11.75
C LEU A 307 13.56 -9.23 -12.40
N GLN A 308 12.80 -8.85 -13.43
CA GLN A 308 12.91 -7.53 -14.05
C GLN A 308 12.54 -6.43 -13.06
N THR A 309 11.42 -6.56 -12.37
CA THR A 309 10.97 -5.60 -11.35
C THR A 309 11.95 -5.54 -10.17
N ALA A 310 12.50 -6.67 -9.73
CA ALA A 310 13.54 -6.70 -8.70
C ALA A 310 14.78 -5.89 -9.10
N ARG A 311 15.23 -6.02 -10.35
CA ARG A 311 16.34 -5.20 -10.86
C ARG A 311 16.01 -3.71 -10.92
N ALA A 312 14.77 -3.35 -11.25
CA ALA A 312 14.34 -1.95 -11.27
C ALA A 312 14.36 -1.30 -9.88
N VAL A 313 14.23 -2.09 -8.80
CA VAL A 313 14.38 -1.62 -7.41
C VAL A 313 15.80 -1.81 -6.87
N GLY A 314 16.74 -2.27 -7.68
CA GLY A 314 18.14 -2.45 -7.29
C GLY A 314 18.45 -3.80 -6.61
N LEU A 315 17.53 -4.76 -6.62
CA LEU A 315 17.74 -6.09 -6.07
C LEU A 315 18.32 -7.05 -7.13
N GLY A 316 19.42 -7.71 -6.78
CA GLY A 316 19.91 -8.86 -7.51
C GLY A 316 19.12 -10.15 -7.17
N PRO A 317 19.42 -11.26 -7.89
CA PRO A 317 18.74 -12.54 -7.63
C PRO A 317 18.96 -13.09 -6.21
N GLU A 318 20.11 -12.82 -5.59
CA GLU A 318 20.40 -13.27 -4.24
C GLU A 318 19.63 -12.48 -3.17
N GLU A 319 19.55 -11.14 -3.33
CA GLU A 319 18.77 -10.27 -2.48
C GLU A 319 17.28 -10.64 -2.59
N LEU A 320 16.77 -10.81 -3.80
CA LEU A 320 15.39 -11.25 -4.02
C LEU A 320 15.11 -12.59 -3.34
N ARG A 321 16.07 -13.53 -3.41
CA ARG A 321 15.93 -14.84 -2.75
C ARG A 321 15.89 -14.70 -1.23
N ARG A 322 16.68 -13.78 -0.63
CA ARG A 322 16.62 -13.49 0.80
C ARG A 322 15.27 -12.92 1.19
N VAL A 323 14.78 -11.92 0.45
CA VAL A 323 13.44 -11.36 0.66
C VAL A 323 12.39 -12.48 0.64
N MET A 324 12.37 -13.30 -0.41
CA MET A 324 11.41 -14.42 -0.55
C MET A 324 11.53 -15.46 0.58
N TYR A 325 12.75 -15.73 1.05
CA TYR A 325 12.97 -16.71 2.13
C TYR A 325 12.44 -16.22 3.49
N GLU A 326 12.49 -14.92 3.72
CA GLU A 326 12.04 -14.29 4.97
C GLU A 326 10.54 -13.97 4.98
N LEU A 327 9.88 -14.04 3.81
CA LEU A 327 8.45 -13.88 3.73
C LEU A 327 7.71 -15.10 4.33
N PRO A 328 6.59 -14.90 5.01
CA PRO A 328 5.78 -15.99 5.54
C PRO A 328 5.15 -16.76 4.39
N SER A 329 5.75 -17.83 3.93
CA SER A 329 5.23 -18.57 2.79
C SER A 329 4.37 -19.76 3.21
N SER A 330 3.18 -19.87 2.62
CA SER A 330 2.35 -21.07 2.64
C SER A 330 3.02 -22.26 1.92
N ILE A 331 4.01 -22.01 1.06
CA ILE A 331 4.70 -23.03 0.26
C ILE A 331 5.97 -23.57 0.95
N SER A 332 6.64 -22.75 1.79
CA SER A 332 7.88 -23.18 2.46
C SER A 332 7.68 -23.94 3.77
N GLN A 333 6.50 -24.50 4.02
CA GLN A 333 6.22 -25.33 5.21
C GLN A 333 7.08 -26.60 5.34
N ARG A 334 8.02 -26.82 4.43
CA ARG A 334 8.97 -27.94 4.56
C ARG A 334 10.23 -27.53 5.30
N ARG A 335 10.21 -27.58 6.64
CA ARG A 335 11.34 -27.47 7.58
C ARG A 335 11.67 -26.10 8.17
N ARG A 336 10.68 -25.35 8.67
CA ARG A 336 10.98 -24.36 9.71
C ARG A 336 10.90 -25.02 11.08
N HIS A 337 11.79 -24.62 11.97
CA HIS A 337 11.67 -24.91 13.40
C HIS A 337 10.37 -24.22 13.84
N VAL A 338 9.32 -25.00 14.00
CA VAL A 338 8.01 -24.48 14.41
C VAL A 338 8.13 -24.10 15.87
N ASP A 339 8.03 -22.80 16.18
CA ASP A 339 7.89 -22.37 17.57
C ASP A 339 6.69 -23.10 18.21
N PRO A 340 6.77 -23.45 19.49
CA PRO A 340 5.64 -24.11 20.13
C PRO A 340 4.39 -23.25 20.03
N CYS A 341 3.34 -23.79 19.41
CA CYS A 341 2.10 -23.07 19.18
C CYS A 341 1.43 -22.76 20.54
N PRO A 342 1.16 -21.48 20.88
CA PRO A 342 0.53 -21.10 22.13
C PRO A 342 -0.98 -21.41 22.15
N LEU A 343 -1.53 -21.78 20.99
CA LEU A 343 -2.94 -22.09 20.82
C LEU A 343 -3.25 -23.53 21.20
N SER A 344 -4.39 -23.74 21.83
CA SER A 344 -4.93 -25.09 22.03
C SER A 344 -5.34 -25.72 20.69
N ALA A 345 -5.48 -27.03 20.65
CA ALA A 345 -5.94 -27.74 19.44
C ALA A 345 -7.31 -27.23 18.93
N ARG A 346 -8.19 -26.78 19.83
CA ARG A 346 -9.48 -26.20 19.48
C ARG A 346 -9.34 -24.80 18.88
N GLU A 347 -8.50 -23.96 19.47
CA GLU A 347 -8.20 -22.62 18.96
C GLU A 347 -7.50 -22.71 17.61
N LEU A 348 -6.54 -23.60 17.45
CA LEU A 348 -5.88 -23.84 16.16
C LEU A 348 -6.89 -24.30 15.10
N GLY A 349 -7.79 -25.22 15.44
CA GLY A 349 -8.85 -25.67 14.55
C GLY A 349 -9.83 -24.54 14.14
N VAL A 350 -10.11 -23.60 15.03
CA VAL A 350 -10.87 -22.39 14.71
C VAL A 350 -10.08 -21.49 13.77
N LEU A 351 -8.80 -21.26 14.05
CA LEU A 351 -7.95 -20.39 13.26
C LEU A 351 -7.69 -20.93 11.85
N GLN A 352 -7.55 -22.24 11.68
CA GLN A 352 -7.42 -22.88 10.37
C GLN A 352 -8.63 -22.63 9.48
N ARG A 353 -9.83 -22.82 10.01
CA ARG A 353 -11.08 -22.57 9.26
C ARG A 353 -11.28 -21.09 8.98
N LEU A 354 -10.79 -20.27 9.88
CA LEU A 354 -10.74 -18.85 9.69
C LEU A 354 -9.85 -18.49 8.49
N ALA A 355 -8.66 -19.07 8.39
CA ALA A 355 -7.73 -18.88 7.28
C ALA A 355 -8.30 -19.39 5.94
N GLU A 356 -9.17 -20.42 5.98
CA GLU A 356 -9.92 -20.90 4.82
C GLU A 356 -11.04 -19.95 4.37
N GLY A 357 -11.25 -18.82 5.05
CA GLY A 357 -12.27 -17.83 4.71
C GLY A 357 -13.67 -18.16 5.23
N LYS A 358 -13.80 -19.10 6.15
CA LYS A 358 -15.11 -19.50 6.69
C LYS A 358 -15.66 -18.48 7.67
N VAL A 359 -16.96 -18.27 7.63
CA VAL A 359 -17.68 -17.43 8.60
C VAL A 359 -18.02 -18.21 9.88
N TYR A 360 -18.22 -17.54 11.00
CA TYR A 360 -18.41 -18.20 12.32
C TYR A 360 -19.53 -19.24 12.35
N LYS A 361 -20.63 -19.02 11.62
CA LYS A 361 -21.68 -20.02 11.53
C LYS A 361 -21.20 -21.33 10.89
N GLN A 362 -20.35 -21.22 9.86
CA GLN A 362 -19.74 -22.39 9.21
C GLN A 362 -18.73 -23.05 10.14
N ILE A 363 -17.86 -22.25 10.78
CA ILE A 363 -16.89 -22.76 11.78
C ILE A 363 -17.62 -23.45 12.93
N ALA A 364 -18.66 -22.82 13.45
CA ALA A 364 -19.48 -23.38 14.53
C ALA A 364 -20.13 -24.70 14.12
N HIS A 365 -20.70 -24.76 12.93
CA HIS A 365 -21.30 -25.96 12.40
C HIS A 365 -20.27 -27.09 12.23
N GLU A 366 -19.12 -26.82 11.59
CA GLU A 366 -18.08 -27.81 11.33
C GLU A 366 -17.39 -28.33 12.60
N LEU A 367 -17.23 -27.47 13.59
CA LEU A 367 -16.61 -27.82 14.87
C LEU A 367 -17.59 -28.27 15.94
N THR A 368 -18.88 -28.28 15.60
CA THR A 368 -19.98 -28.62 16.53
C THR A 368 -19.95 -27.71 17.77
N LEU A 369 -19.82 -26.40 17.54
CA LEU A 369 -19.78 -25.36 18.55
C LEU A 369 -20.94 -24.37 18.36
N SER A 370 -21.17 -23.52 19.36
CA SER A 370 -22.02 -22.33 19.19
C SER A 370 -21.21 -21.19 18.55
N THR A 371 -21.89 -20.27 17.87
CA THR A 371 -21.23 -19.06 17.34
C THR A 371 -20.63 -18.20 18.43
N SER A 372 -21.23 -18.16 19.61
CA SER A 372 -20.67 -17.48 20.78
C SER A 372 -19.38 -18.13 21.27
N THR A 373 -19.31 -19.46 21.26
CA THR A 373 -18.09 -20.21 21.61
C THR A 373 -16.96 -19.94 20.63
N VAL A 374 -17.26 -19.87 19.32
CA VAL A 374 -16.27 -19.49 18.30
C VAL A 374 -15.73 -18.09 18.55
N ARG A 375 -16.58 -17.11 18.89
CA ARG A 375 -16.14 -15.75 19.26
C ARG A 375 -15.22 -15.75 20.49
N THR A 376 -15.54 -16.52 21.51
CA THR A 376 -14.69 -16.65 22.71
C THR A 376 -13.32 -17.24 22.34
N HIS A 377 -13.28 -18.28 21.49
CA HIS A 377 -12.02 -18.82 21.03
C HIS A 377 -11.19 -17.78 20.27
N LEU A 378 -11.81 -16.96 19.41
CA LEU A 378 -11.10 -15.93 18.68
C LEU A 378 -10.55 -14.83 19.58
N HIS A 379 -11.33 -14.39 20.56
CA HIS A 379 -10.82 -13.45 21.55
C HIS A 379 -9.56 -14.00 22.26
N ASN A 380 -9.58 -15.27 22.65
CA ASN A 380 -8.43 -15.92 23.27
C ASN A 380 -7.25 -16.06 22.30
N ILE A 381 -7.51 -16.42 21.02
CA ILE A 381 -6.50 -16.50 19.97
C ILE A 381 -5.82 -15.15 19.81
N TYR A 382 -6.58 -14.07 19.67
CA TYR A 382 -6.01 -12.72 19.49
C TYR A 382 -5.18 -12.31 20.69
N GLY A 383 -5.64 -12.57 21.91
CA GLY A 383 -4.87 -12.31 23.12
C GLY A 383 -3.56 -13.10 23.20
N LYS A 384 -3.58 -14.38 22.82
CA LYS A 384 -2.39 -15.25 22.84
C LYS A 384 -1.38 -14.91 21.77
N LEU A 385 -1.84 -14.47 20.59
CA LEU A 385 -0.99 -14.13 19.47
C LEU A 385 -0.54 -12.65 19.49
N GLY A 386 -1.14 -11.82 20.34
CA GLY A 386 -0.96 -10.36 20.28
C GLY A 386 -1.57 -9.75 19.02
N ALA A 387 -2.48 -10.47 18.35
CA ALA A 387 -3.15 -10.01 17.15
C ALA A 387 -4.26 -9.03 17.50
N VAL A 388 -4.45 -8.02 16.66
CA VAL A 388 -5.53 -7.03 16.82
C VAL A 388 -6.79 -7.41 16.06
N ASP A 389 -6.64 -8.27 15.05
CA ASP A 389 -7.73 -8.74 14.22
C ASP A 389 -7.47 -10.13 13.61
N ARG A 390 -8.46 -10.60 12.84
CA ARG A 390 -8.42 -11.87 12.14
C ARG A 390 -7.26 -11.98 11.15
N ALA A 391 -7.05 -10.95 10.34
CA ALA A 391 -6.04 -10.95 9.29
C ALA A 391 -4.64 -11.08 9.91
N GLN A 392 -4.38 -10.31 10.95
CA GLN A 392 -3.13 -10.36 11.68
C GLN A 392 -2.93 -11.69 12.41
N ALA A 393 -3.99 -12.26 13.01
CA ALA A 393 -3.90 -13.58 13.64
C ALA A 393 -3.54 -14.69 12.65
N VAL A 394 -4.14 -14.69 11.46
CA VAL A 394 -3.83 -15.63 10.39
C VAL A 394 -2.39 -15.42 9.90
N LEU A 395 -1.99 -14.17 9.68
CA LEU A 395 -0.64 -13.83 9.25
C LEU A 395 0.42 -14.34 10.24
N ILE A 396 0.28 -13.97 11.53
CA ILE A 396 1.20 -14.42 12.59
C ILE A 396 1.27 -15.96 12.65
N ALA A 397 0.13 -16.65 12.57
CA ALA A 397 0.11 -18.11 12.63
C ALA A 397 0.76 -18.75 11.39
N THR A 398 0.60 -18.15 10.22
CA THR A 398 1.27 -18.56 8.99
C THR A 398 2.78 -18.31 9.07
N GLU A 399 3.20 -17.13 9.53
CA GLU A 399 4.62 -16.79 9.76
C GLU A 399 5.32 -17.78 10.70
N ARG A 400 4.62 -18.20 11.75
CA ARG A 400 5.12 -19.13 12.73
C ARG A 400 5.00 -20.61 12.31
N GLY A 401 4.38 -20.88 11.15
CA GLY A 401 4.20 -22.22 10.62
C GLY A 401 3.17 -23.07 11.40
N TRP A 402 2.20 -22.45 12.05
CA TRP A 402 1.12 -23.11 12.78
C TRP A 402 -0.13 -23.37 11.90
N LEU A 403 -0.24 -22.67 10.76
CA LEU A 403 -1.25 -22.83 9.71
C LEU A 403 -0.66 -23.38 8.43
#